data_fdd3c8c6260561402a74ee715242f7ab
#
_entry.id   fdd3c8c6260561402a74ee715242f7ab
#
_cell.length_a   1.000
_cell.length_b   1.000
_cell.length_c   1.000
_cell.angle_alpha   90.00
_cell.angle_beta   90.00
_cell.angle_gamma   90.00
#
_symmetry.space_group_name_H-M   'P 1'
#
loop_
_entity.id
_entity.type
_entity.pdbx_description
1 polymer ?
#
loop_
_entity_poly.entity_id
_entity_poly.type
_entity_poly.pdbx_seq_one_letter_code
_entity_poly.pdbx_strand_id
1 'polypeptide(L)'
;MEHKLSPLPYAIDALAPQYSQEAFEYHHGKHHNAYVVNLNNLQKDTEFEAMTLEEIIKKSSGGIYNNAAQVWNHTFFWSCMKPAGGGEPTGALANAINGKFGSYAAFKEAFVKSAVGNFGSGWTWLVKKADGTVDIVNTGPAGTPLTTADKALLTVDVWEHAYYIDYRNARPKFVETFFADLVNWEFAQANFA
;
A
#
# COMPACT_ATOMS: atom_id res chain seq x y z
N MET A 1 -13.73 -18.12 -8.31
CA MET A 1 -12.77 -17.46 -9.28
C MET A 1 -11.37 -17.65 -8.74
N GLU A 2 -10.40 -18.04 -9.56
CA GLU A 2 -9.00 -18.16 -9.11
C GLU A 2 -8.33 -16.78 -9.14
N HIS A 3 -7.80 -16.35 -7.99
CA HIS A 3 -6.98 -15.14 -7.89
C HIS A 3 -5.54 -15.46 -8.28
N LYS A 4 -4.87 -14.51 -8.92
CA LYS A 4 -3.48 -14.66 -9.38
C LYS A 4 -2.59 -13.57 -8.80
N LEU A 5 -1.32 -13.90 -8.61
CA LEU A 5 -0.31 -12.92 -8.25
C LEU A 5 -0.19 -11.87 -9.36
N SER A 6 -0.48 -10.63 -9.05
CA SER A 6 -0.29 -9.52 -10.00
C SER A 6 1.19 -9.36 -10.34
N PRO A 7 1.56 -9.19 -11.61
CA PRO A 7 2.94 -8.85 -11.95
C PRO A 7 3.31 -7.49 -11.35
N LEU A 8 4.61 -7.29 -11.10
CA LEU A 8 5.14 -5.96 -10.77
C LEU A 8 4.96 -5.04 -11.98
N PRO A 9 4.62 -3.74 -11.79
CA PRO A 9 4.48 -2.78 -12.91
C PRO A 9 5.82 -2.31 -13.50
N TYR A 10 6.94 -2.85 -13.02
CA TYR A 10 8.32 -2.55 -13.43
C TYR A 10 9.19 -3.81 -13.29
N ALA A 11 10.42 -3.77 -13.82
CA ALA A 11 11.38 -4.85 -13.65
C ALA A 11 11.76 -5.04 -12.17
N ILE A 12 12.05 -6.27 -11.76
CA ILE A 12 12.26 -6.64 -10.34
C ILE A 12 13.43 -5.88 -9.69
N ASP A 13 14.39 -5.41 -10.47
CA ASP A 13 15.57 -4.63 -10.05
C ASP A 13 15.45 -3.12 -10.29
N ALA A 14 14.32 -2.66 -10.86
CA ALA A 14 14.18 -1.28 -11.32
C ALA A 14 14.12 -0.23 -10.21
N LEU A 15 13.88 -0.63 -8.96
CA LEU A 15 13.85 0.27 -7.81
C LEU A 15 15.15 0.23 -6.97
N ALA A 16 16.15 -0.53 -7.41
CA ALA A 16 17.44 -0.58 -6.72
C ALA A 16 18.19 0.77 -6.88
N PRO A 17 18.99 1.19 -5.87
CA PRO A 17 19.26 0.50 -4.61
C PRO A 17 18.24 0.76 -3.49
N GLN A 18 17.20 1.59 -3.73
CA GLN A 18 16.24 2.03 -2.71
C GLN A 18 15.30 0.90 -2.26
N TYR A 19 15.00 -0.03 -3.15
CA TYR A 19 14.27 -1.26 -2.88
C TYR A 19 14.90 -2.37 -3.73
N SER A 20 15.61 -3.29 -3.08
CA SER A 20 16.46 -4.26 -3.78
C SER A 20 15.66 -5.35 -4.48
N GLN A 21 16.27 -6.01 -5.48
CA GLN A 21 15.74 -7.22 -6.09
C GLN A 21 15.47 -8.30 -5.02
N GLU A 22 16.38 -8.50 -4.06
CA GLU A 22 16.19 -9.46 -2.97
C GLU A 22 14.93 -9.13 -2.16
N ALA A 23 14.68 -7.87 -1.82
CA ALA A 23 13.46 -7.47 -1.14
C ALA A 23 12.20 -7.85 -1.95
N PHE A 24 12.17 -7.65 -3.27
CA PHE A 24 11.07 -8.08 -4.12
C PHE A 24 10.92 -9.60 -4.21
N GLU A 25 12.02 -10.35 -4.29
CA GLU A 25 11.98 -11.82 -4.32
C GLU A 25 11.26 -12.39 -3.10
N TYR A 26 11.46 -11.78 -1.93
CA TYR A 26 10.73 -12.17 -0.71
C TYR A 26 9.36 -11.48 -0.61
N HIS A 27 9.28 -10.18 -0.75
CA HIS A 27 8.04 -9.46 -0.47
C HIS A 27 6.95 -9.73 -1.51
N HIS A 28 7.27 -9.65 -2.81
CA HIS A 28 6.34 -10.02 -3.88
C HIS A 28 6.30 -11.54 -4.09
N GLY A 29 7.46 -12.17 -4.28
CA GLY A 29 7.55 -13.58 -4.69
C GLY A 29 7.18 -14.58 -3.60
N LYS A 30 7.29 -14.23 -2.31
CA LYS A 30 6.94 -15.10 -1.18
C LYS A 30 5.74 -14.59 -0.40
N HIS A 31 5.83 -13.41 0.23
CA HIS A 31 4.74 -12.91 1.08
C HIS A 31 3.46 -12.66 0.29
N HIS A 32 3.49 -11.83 -0.75
CA HIS A 32 2.31 -11.55 -1.57
C HIS A 32 1.76 -12.81 -2.22
N ASN A 33 2.63 -13.66 -2.78
CA ASN A 33 2.22 -14.92 -3.39
C ASN A 33 1.57 -15.87 -2.37
N ALA A 34 2.08 -15.94 -1.13
CA ALA A 34 1.49 -16.77 -0.09
C ALA A 34 0.05 -16.33 0.25
N TYR A 35 -0.23 -15.02 0.28
CA TYR A 35 -1.60 -14.54 0.48
C TYR A 35 -2.53 -14.95 -0.66
N VAL A 36 -2.05 -14.93 -1.91
CA VAL A 36 -2.83 -15.39 -3.08
C VAL A 36 -3.14 -16.89 -2.98
N VAL A 37 -2.13 -17.70 -2.69
CA VAL A 37 -2.30 -19.16 -2.54
C VAL A 37 -3.25 -19.49 -1.39
N ASN A 38 -3.06 -18.84 -0.24
CA ASN A 38 -3.90 -19.06 0.94
C ASN A 38 -5.35 -18.62 0.69
N LEU A 39 -5.56 -17.48 0.03
CA LEU A 39 -6.90 -17.02 -0.35
C LEU A 39 -7.60 -18.07 -1.22
N ASN A 40 -6.97 -18.54 -2.29
CA ASN A 40 -7.53 -19.54 -3.19
C ASN A 40 -7.89 -20.86 -2.47
N ASN A 41 -7.05 -21.27 -1.50
CA ASN A 41 -7.33 -22.46 -0.70
C ASN A 41 -8.52 -22.25 0.26
N LEU A 42 -8.59 -21.09 0.93
CA LEU A 42 -9.60 -20.80 1.94
C LEU A 42 -10.98 -20.48 1.35
N GLN A 43 -11.05 -19.88 0.15
CA GLN A 43 -12.33 -19.53 -0.49
C GLN A 43 -12.98 -20.72 -1.21
N LYS A 44 -12.22 -21.78 -1.49
CA LYS A 44 -12.72 -22.98 -2.20
C LYS A 44 -13.90 -23.61 -1.45
N ASP A 45 -14.91 -24.00 -2.20
CA ASP A 45 -16.16 -24.59 -1.70
C ASP A 45 -16.94 -23.70 -0.69
N THR A 46 -16.69 -22.36 -0.73
CA THR A 46 -17.42 -21.35 0.05
C THR A 46 -18.21 -20.42 -0.85
N GLU A 47 -19.08 -19.60 -0.25
CA GLU A 47 -19.82 -18.54 -0.97
C GLU A 47 -18.90 -17.50 -1.65
N PHE A 48 -17.62 -17.41 -1.25
CA PHE A 48 -16.65 -16.45 -1.76
C PHE A 48 -15.94 -16.94 -3.03
N GLU A 49 -16.04 -18.22 -3.41
CA GLU A 49 -15.27 -18.82 -4.50
C GLU A 49 -15.47 -18.13 -5.87
N ALA A 50 -16.68 -17.62 -6.13
CA ALA A 50 -16.99 -16.94 -7.39
C ALA A 50 -16.91 -15.41 -7.32
N MET A 51 -16.60 -14.85 -6.16
CA MET A 51 -16.59 -13.40 -5.93
C MET A 51 -15.29 -12.75 -6.40
N THR A 52 -15.36 -11.45 -6.72
CA THR A 52 -14.21 -10.59 -6.95
C THR A 52 -13.45 -10.34 -5.64
N LEU A 53 -12.18 -9.94 -5.75
CA LEU A 53 -11.34 -9.68 -4.58
C LEU A 53 -11.95 -8.62 -3.65
N GLU A 54 -12.47 -7.54 -4.22
CA GLU A 54 -13.11 -6.44 -3.47
C GLU A 54 -14.43 -6.88 -2.81
N GLU A 55 -15.19 -7.77 -3.43
CA GLU A 55 -16.40 -8.34 -2.83
C GLU A 55 -16.06 -9.21 -1.63
N ILE A 56 -15.02 -10.06 -1.76
CA ILE A 56 -14.51 -10.89 -0.67
C ILE A 56 -14.09 -10.00 0.51
N ILE A 57 -13.30 -8.96 0.27
CA ILE A 57 -12.84 -8.03 1.30
C ILE A 57 -14.02 -7.40 2.05
N LYS A 58 -15.07 -7.01 1.33
CA LYS A 58 -16.23 -6.33 1.94
C LYS A 58 -17.19 -7.26 2.68
N LYS A 59 -17.20 -8.56 2.35
CA LYS A 59 -18.23 -9.51 2.84
C LYS A 59 -17.68 -10.58 3.78
N SER A 60 -16.36 -10.85 3.74
CA SER A 60 -15.74 -11.90 4.53
C SER A 60 -15.13 -11.40 5.84
N SER A 61 -14.66 -12.33 6.65
CA SER A 61 -13.96 -12.08 7.90
C SER A 61 -12.87 -13.13 8.13
N GLY A 62 -12.07 -12.97 9.20
CA GLY A 62 -11.05 -13.93 9.59
C GLY A 62 -10.00 -14.19 8.53
N GLY A 63 -9.66 -15.46 8.30
CA GLY A 63 -8.59 -15.86 7.39
C GLY A 63 -8.84 -15.47 5.92
N ILE A 64 -10.08 -15.59 5.43
CA ILE A 64 -10.45 -15.21 4.06
C ILE A 64 -10.25 -13.71 3.88
N TYR A 65 -10.81 -12.89 4.76
CA TYR A 65 -10.61 -11.44 4.74
C TYR A 65 -9.14 -11.06 4.79
N ASN A 66 -8.39 -11.61 5.75
CA ASN A 66 -6.99 -11.24 5.92
C ASN A 66 -6.16 -11.49 4.66
N ASN A 67 -6.33 -12.66 4.03
CA ASN A 67 -5.59 -12.97 2.81
C ASN A 67 -6.07 -12.13 1.61
N ALA A 68 -7.38 -11.92 1.46
CA ALA A 68 -7.93 -11.09 0.38
C ALA A 68 -7.46 -9.64 0.50
N ALA A 69 -7.55 -9.05 1.69
CA ALA A 69 -7.09 -7.68 1.93
C ALA A 69 -5.58 -7.53 1.70
N GLN A 70 -4.78 -8.51 2.13
CA GLN A 70 -3.33 -8.49 1.87
C GLN A 70 -3.00 -8.62 0.37
N VAL A 71 -3.72 -9.44 -0.38
CA VAL A 71 -3.54 -9.50 -1.85
C VAL A 71 -3.80 -8.13 -2.47
N TRP A 72 -4.89 -7.47 -2.08
CA TRP A 72 -5.24 -6.15 -2.61
C TRP A 72 -4.24 -5.06 -2.17
N ASN A 73 -3.91 -5.01 -0.88
CA ASN A 73 -2.98 -4.02 -0.32
C ASN A 73 -1.61 -4.08 -1.00
N HIS A 74 -1.07 -5.28 -1.21
CA HIS A 74 0.23 -5.45 -1.87
C HIS A 74 0.16 -5.06 -3.35
N THR A 75 -0.90 -5.49 -4.09
CA THR A 75 -1.09 -5.08 -5.48
C THR A 75 -1.13 -3.56 -5.61
N PHE A 76 -1.86 -2.89 -4.72
CA PHE A 76 -1.94 -1.44 -4.67
C PHE A 76 -0.59 -0.80 -4.33
N PHE A 77 0.14 -1.35 -3.36
CA PHE A 77 1.44 -0.85 -2.92
C PHE A 77 2.49 -0.87 -4.04
N TRP A 78 2.51 -1.91 -4.87
CA TRP A 78 3.46 -1.96 -6.01
C TRP A 78 3.25 -0.79 -6.96
N SER A 79 2.01 -0.38 -7.20
CA SER A 79 1.69 0.77 -8.05
C SER A 79 1.98 2.14 -7.38
N CYS A 80 2.11 2.16 -6.04
CA CYS A 80 2.50 3.36 -5.31
C CYS A 80 3.98 3.74 -5.50
N MET A 81 4.78 2.85 -6.10
CA MET A 81 6.20 3.08 -6.39
C MET A 81 6.45 3.05 -7.89
N LYS A 82 7.50 3.76 -8.33
CA LYS A 82 8.00 3.70 -9.71
C LYS A 82 9.50 3.97 -9.77
N PRO A 83 10.19 3.48 -10.83
CA PRO A 83 11.56 3.90 -11.10
C PRO A 83 11.63 5.43 -11.28
N ALA A 84 12.68 6.05 -10.75
CA ALA A 84 12.83 7.49 -10.71
C ALA A 84 11.59 8.22 -10.15
N GLY A 85 11.01 7.66 -9.10
CA GLY A 85 9.90 8.25 -8.36
C GLY A 85 10.34 9.41 -7.46
N GLY A 86 9.51 9.77 -6.50
CA GLY A 86 9.77 10.90 -5.60
C GLY A 86 9.19 12.23 -6.09
N GLY A 87 9.80 13.32 -5.63
CA GLY A 87 9.29 14.66 -5.93
C GLY A 87 8.02 15.02 -5.16
N GLU A 88 7.23 15.92 -5.69
CA GLU A 88 5.99 16.42 -5.10
C GLU A 88 4.79 16.18 -6.01
N PRO A 89 3.59 15.96 -5.45
CA PRO A 89 2.37 15.89 -6.25
C PRO A 89 2.08 17.23 -6.93
N THR A 90 1.30 17.19 -7.99
CA THR A 90 0.86 18.37 -8.74
C THR A 90 -0.67 18.45 -8.82
N GLY A 91 -1.19 19.52 -9.39
CA GLY A 91 -2.62 19.66 -9.69
C GLY A 91 -3.54 19.56 -8.48
N ALA A 92 -4.68 18.89 -8.66
CA ALA A 92 -5.74 18.82 -7.65
C ALA A 92 -5.32 18.12 -6.36
N LEU A 93 -4.51 17.05 -6.46
CA LEU A 93 -3.99 16.35 -5.29
C LEU A 93 -3.07 17.24 -4.46
N ALA A 94 -2.15 17.98 -5.11
CA ALA A 94 -1.27 18.92 -4.42
C ALA A 94 -2.09 20.00 -3.68
N ASN A 95 -3.13 20.53 -4.33
CA ASN A 95 -4.02 21.52 -3.69
C ASN A 95 -4.74 20.93 -2.47
N ALA A 96 -5.24 19.70 -2.56
CA ALA A 96 -5.90 19.02 -1.45
C ALA A 96 -4.93 18.75 -0.28
N ILE A 97 -3.71 18.29 -0.57
CA ILE A 97 -2.66 18.07 0.43
C ILE A 97 -2.28 19.41 1.10
N ASN A 98 -2.02 20.45 0.32
CA ASN A 98 -1.67 21.77 0.88
C ASN A 98 -2.83 22.37 1.67
N GLY A 99 -4.07 22.18 1.23
CA GLY A 99 -5.27 22.63 1.94
C GLY A 99 -5.44 21.96 3.32
N LYS A 100 -5.10 20.68 3.43
CA LYS A 100 -5.22 19.92 4.67
C LYS A 100 -4.03 20.13 5.61
N PHE A 101 -2.80 20.10 5.08
CA PHE A 101 -1.57 20.04 5.88
C PHE A 101 -0.79 21.37 5.87
N GLY A 102 -1.20 22.35 5.08
CA GLY A 102 -0.52 23.63 4.92
C GLY A 102 0.59 23.62 3.86
N SER A 103 1.33 22.52 3.71
CA SER A 103 2.35 22.34 2.68
C SER A 103 2.64 20.87 2.44
N TYR A 104 3.30 20.56 1.31
CA TYR A 104 3.81 19.21 1.05
C TYR A 104 4.83 18.76 2.11
N ALA A 105 5.71 19.65 2.54
CA ALA A 105 6.70 19.32 3.58
C ALA A 105 6.02 18.92 4.90
N ALA A 106 5.00 19.65 5.32
CA ALA A 106 4.23 19.32 6.52
C ALA A 106 3.45 17.99 6.36
N PHE A 107 2.89 17.76 5.19
CA PHE A 107 2.26 16.47 4.87
C PHE A 107 3.25 15.31 4.96
N LYS A 108 4.43 15.42 4.32
CA LYS A 108 5.48 14.38 4.34
C LYS A 108 5.91 14.08 5.78
N GLU A 109 6.16 15.12 6.58
CA GLU A 109 6.51 14.95 8.00
C GLU A 109 5.40 14.22 8.77
N ALA A 110 4.15 14.62 8.59
CA ALA A 110 2.99 14.00 9.23
C ALA A 110 2.83 12.54 8.80
N PHE A 111 3.04 12.22 7.52
CA PHE A 111 2.95 10.85 7.00
C PHE A 111 4.06 9.97 7.56
N VAL A 112 5.31 10.43 7.52
CA VAL A 112 6.46 9.71 8.10
C VAL A 112 6.22 9.45 9.58
N LYS A 113 5.82 10.46 10.34
CA LYS A 113 5.49 10.33 11.77
C LYS A 113 4.38 9.30 12.01
N SER A 114 3.32 9.31 11.20
CA SER A 114 2.21 8.36 11.28
C SER A 114 2.67 6.93 10.98
N ALA A 115 3.44 6.73 9.92
CA ALA A 115 3.97 5.43 9.50
C ALA A 115 4.93 4.82 10.53
N VAL A 116 5.81 5.64 11.09
CA VAL A 116 6.75 5.22 12.15
C VAL A 116 6.00 4.87 13.44
N GLY A 117 4.96 5.66 13.76
CA GLY A 117 4.13 5.47 14.95
C GLY A 117 3.08 4.35 14.81
N ASN A 118 2.88 3.77 13.62
CA ASN A 118 1.97 2.64 13.43
C ASN A 118 2.57 1.39 14.10
N PHE A 119 2.09 1.10 15.31
CA PHE A 119 2.70 0.09 16.18
C PHE A 119 2.53 -1.33 15.62
N GLY A 120 3.63 -2.07 15.55
CA GLY A 120 3.65 -3.44 15.02
C GLY A 120 3.60 -3.47 13.50
N SER A 121 2.79 -4.38 12.96
CA SER A 121 2.57 -4.57 11.52
C SER A 121 1.31 -3.86 11.07
N GLY A 122 1.36 -3.24 9.91
CA GLY A 122 0.22 -2.51 9.35
C GLY A 122 0.56 -1.73 8.10
N TRP A 123 -0.32 -0.81 7.75
CA TRP A 123 -0.25 0.01 6.55
C TRP A 123 -0.55 1.47 6.88
N THR A 124 0.15 2.39 6.26
CA THR A 124 -0.14 3.83 6.35
C THR A 124 -0.60 4.33 5.00
N TRP A 125 -1.74 4.99 4.97
CA TRP A 125 -2.46 5.39 3.77
C TRP A 125 -2.58 6.91 3.69
N LEU A 126 -2.47 7.46 2.48
CA LEU A 126 -3.11 8.70 2.09
C LEU A 126 -4.47 8.33 1.49
N VAL A 127 -5.54 8.88 2.01
CA VAL A 127 -6.91 8.62 1.55
C VAL A 127 -7.63 9.91 1.15
N LYS A 128 -8.60 9.78 0.22
CA LYS A 128 -9.60 10.81 -0.05
C LYS A 128 -10.85 10.49 0.76
N LYS A 129 -11.29 11.43 1.55
CA LYS A 129 -12.51 11.35 2.34
C LYS A 129 -13.74 11.61 1.47
N ALA A 130 -14.94 11.24 1.95
CA ALA A 130 -16.19 11.44 1.24
C ALA A 130 -16.50 12.93 0.93
N ASP A 131 -15.99 13.86 1.73
CA ASP A 131 -16.10 15.32 1.51
C ASP A 131 -15.08 15.88 0.51
N GLY A 132 -14.24 15.01 -0.08
CA GLY A 132 -13.20 15.39 -1.04
C GLY A 132 -11.88 15.83 -0.43
N THR A 133 -11.79 15.97 0.89
CA THR A 133 -10.52 16.24 1.58
C THR A 133 -9.63 15.02 1.59
N VAL A 134 -8.36 15.20 1.94
CA VAL A 134 -7.41 14.09 2.12
C VAL A 134 -7.03 13.93 3.58
N ASP A 135 -6.66 12.71 3.97
CA ASP A 135 -6.18 12.42 5.32
C ASP A 135 -5.17 11.29 5.34
N ILE A 136 -4.40 11.20 6.43
CA ILE A 136 -3.48 10.09 6.70
C ILE A 136 -4.17 9.13 7.67
N VAL A 137 -4.24 7.85 7.29
CA VAL A 137 -4.89 6.81 8.08
C VAL A 137 -3.96 5.62 8.26
N ASN A 138 -3.86 5.12 9.50
CA ASN A 138 -3.18 3.87 9.79
C ASN A 138 -4.21 2.74 9.91
N THR A 139 -3.86 1.60 9.34
CA THR A 139 -4.61 0.36 9.53
C THR A 139 -3.73 -0.72 10.16
N GLY A 140 -4.37 -1.66 10.84
CA GLY A 140 -3.70 -2.84 11.39
C GLY A 140 -3.25 -3.83 10.30
N PRO A 141 -2.85 -5.04 10.69
CA PRO A 141 -2.10 -5.97 9.82
C PRO A 141 -2.69 -6.21 8.43
N ALA A 142 -3.98 -6.46 8.32
CA ALA A 142 -4.69 -6.67 7.05
C ALA A 142 -5.73 -5.58 6.76
N GLY A 143 -5.76 -4.49 7.53
CA GLY A 143 -6.74 -3.43 7.33
C GLY A 143 -6.55 -2.71 5.99
N THR A 144 -7.66 -2.27 5.41
CA THR A 144 -7.69 -1.60 4.10
C THR A 144 -8.79 -0.54 4.06
N PRO A 145 -8.58 0.60 3.36
CA PRO A 145 -9.63 1.60 3.16
C PRO A 145 -10.87 1.08 2.42
N LEU A 146 -10.78 -0.05 1.69
CA LEU A 146 -11.92 -0.65 0.98
C LEU A 146 -13.10 -1.04 1.90
N THR A 147 -12.86 -1.17 3.20
CA THR A 147 -13.92 -1.47 4.20
C THR A 147 -14.52 -0.21 4.81
N THR A 148 -14.12 0.96 4.34
CA THR A 148 -14.60 2.26 4.80
C THR A 148 -15.19 3.06 3.64
N ALA A 149 -15.62 4.30 3.90
CA ALA A 149 -16.04 5.24 2.86
C ALA A 149 -14.85 5.98 2.21
N ASP A 150 -13.64 5.71 2.65
CA ASP A 150 -12.43 6.39 2.17
C ASP A 150 -11.91 5.75 0.88
N LYS A 151 -11.42 6.58 -0.05
CA LYS A 151 -10.76 6.10 -1.27
C LYS A 151 -9.24 6.11 -1.06
N ALA A 152 -8.59 4.95 -1.23
CA ALA A 152 -7.14 4.86 -1.15
C ALA A 152 -6.47 5.64 -2.29
N LEU A 153 -5.46 6.45 -1.97
CA LEU A 153 -4.68 7.22 -2.94
C LEU A 153 -3.24 6.72 -3.01
N LEU A 154 -2.65 6.43 -1.87
CA LEU A 154 -1.26 5.99 -1.71
C LEU A 154 -1.15 5.16 -0.45
N THR A 155 -0.21 4.20 -0.41
CA THR A 155 0.10 3.45 0.80
C THR A 155 1.58 3.13 0.93
N VAL A 156 2.00 2.92 2.18
CA VAL A 156 3.29 2.32 2.53
C VAL A 156 3.03 1.14 3.46
N ASP A 157 3.59 -0.01 3.10
CA ASP A 157 3.64 -1.19 3.96
C ASP A 157 4.65 -0.96 5.08
N VAL A 158 4.20 -1.03 6.33
CA VAL A 158 5.08 -0.89 7.50
C VAL A 158 5.25 -2.19 8.29
N TRP A 159 4.87 -3.32 7.72
CA TRP A 159 5.33 -4.62 8.18
C TRP A 159 6.86 -4.68 8.08
N GLU A 160 7.53 -5.33 9.03
CA GLU A 160 8.99 -5.46 8.97
C GLU A 160 9.48 -6.17 7.72
N HIS A 161 8.73 -7.16 7.22
CA HIS A 161 9.09 -7.85 5.98
C HIS A 161 9.17 -6.92 4.76
N ALA A 162 8.52 -5.76 4.79
CA ALA A 162 8.54 -4.80 3.69
C ALA A 162 9.88 -4.07 3.56
N TYR A 163 10.64 -3.94 4.65
CA TYR A 163 11.85 -3.10 4.66
C TYR A 163 13.08 -3.72 5.33
N TYR A 164 12.94 -4.83 6.05
CA TYR A 164 14.02 -5.35 6.89
C TYR A 164 15.25 -5.79 6.09
N ILE A 165 15.09 -6.28 4.86
CA ILE A 165 16.20 -6.69 4.00
C ILE A 165 17.13 -5.51 3.72
N ASP A 166 16.59 -4.38 3.30
CA ASP A 166 17.39 -3.21 2.89
C ASP A 166 17.68 -2.24 4.03
N TYR A 167 16.78 -2.12 5.00
CA TYR A 167 16.83 -1.08 6.04
C TYR A 167 16.96 -1.62 7.46
N ARG A 168 16.91 -2.94 7.66
CA ARG A 168 16.89 -3.56 9.00
C ARG A 168 15.75 -2.94 9.85
N ASN A 169 16.05 -2.49 11.05
CA ASN A 169 15.09 -1.87 11.96
C ASN A 169 14.82 -0.38 11.67
N ALA A 170 15.38 0.17 10.61
CA ALA A 170 15.30 1.60 10.31
C ALA A 170 14.04 1.95 9.50
N ARG A 171 12.82 1.65 10.02
CA ARG A 171 11.53 2.03 9.41
C ARG A 171 11.48 3.52 9.02
N PRO A 172 11.95 4.49 9.85
CA PRO A 172 11.95 5.89 9.44
C PRO A 172 12.67 6.11 8.12
N LYS A 173 13.88 5.53 7.97
CA LYS A 173 14.68 5.67 6.76
C LYS A 173 13.98 5.07 5.53
N PHE A 174 13.34 3.92 5.67
CA PHE A 174 12.54 3.33 4.59
C PHE A 174 11.41 4.27 4.12
N VAL A 175 10.62 4.80 5.05
CA VAL A 175 9.50 5.69 4.70
C VAL A 175 10.00 7.01 4.10
N GLU A 176 11.10 7.57 4.62
CA GLU A 176 11.74 8.76 4.04
C GLU A 176 12.22 8.51 2.62
N THR A 177 12.87 7.36 2.37
CA THR A 177 13.33 6.95 1.04
C THR A 177 12.16 6.71 0.09
N PHE A 178 11.05 6.12 0.57
CA PHE A 178 9.83 5.98 -0.23
C PHE A 178 9.40 7.33 -0.81
N PHE A 179 9.35 8.39 0.01
CA PHE A 179 8.96 9.73 -0.47
C PHE A 179 10.04 10.42 -1.31
N ALA A 180 11.32 10.15 -1.04
CA ALA A 180 12.40 10.82 -1.75
C ALA A 180 12.59 10.26 -3.17
N ASP A 181 12.49 8.94 -3.33
CA ASP A 181 13.02 8.26 -4.51
C ASP A 181 12.05 7.28 -5.18
N LEU A 182 10.96 6.87 -4.51
CA LEU A 182 10.12 5.78 -4.99
C LEU A 182 8.69 6.18 -5.32
N VAL A 183 8.10 7.15 -4.59
CA VAL A 183 6.67 7.43 -4.67
C VAL A 183 6.20 7.77 -6.08
N ASN A 184 5.09 7.15 -6.48
CA ASN A 184 4.41 7.37 -7.76
C ASN A 184 3.22 8.33 -7.59
N TRP A 185 3.49 9.63 -7.68
CA TRP A 185 2.46 10.66 -7.55
C TRP A 185 1.44 10.64 -8.69
N GLU A 186 1.81 10.16 -9.88
CA GLU A 186 0.86 10.02 -11.01
C GLU A 186 -0.23 9.00 -10.68
N PHE A 187 0.16 7.87 -10.07
CA PHE A 187 -0.80 6.87 -9.59
C PHE A 187 -1.71 7.44 -8.49
N ALA A 188 -1.15 8.14 -7.51
CA ALA A 188 -1.94 8.79 -6.46
C ALA A 188 -2.91 9.84 -7.02
N GLN A 189 -2.46 10.64 -8.01
CA GLN A 189 -3.30 11.63 -8.70
C GLN A 189 -4.43 10.97 -9.49
N ALA A 190 -4.17 9.87 -10.19
CA ALA A 190 -5.21 9.12 -10.92
C ALA A 190 -6.27 8.57 -9.95
N ASN A 191 -5.87 8.12 -8.76
CA ASN A 191 -6.81 7.69 -7.73
C ASN A 191 -7.58 8.86 -7.09
N PHE A 192 -7.02 10.08 -7.08
CA PHE A 192 -7.68 11.25 -6.51
C PHE A 192 -8.80 11.80 -7.40
N ALA A 193 -8.72 11.59 -8.70
CA ALA A 193 -9.69 12.06 -9.69
C ALA A 193 -11.13 11.58 -9.45
#